data_51ddfd87250a0d401dc850666b0754c6
#
_entry.id   51ddfd87250a0d401dc850666b0754c6
#
_cell.length_a   1.000
_cell.length_b   1.000
_cell.length_c   1.000
_cell.angle_alpha   90.00
_cell.angle_beta   90.00
_cell.angle_gamma   90.00
#
_symmetry.space_group_name_H-M   'P 1'
#
loop_
_entity.id
_entity.type
_entity.pdbx_description
1 polymer ?
#
loop_
_entity_poly.entity_id
_entity_poly.type
_entity_poly.pdbx_seq_one_letter_code
_entity_poly.pdbx_strand_id
1 'polypeptide(L)'
;QPLAFTVIGLSLVFVIISSIWMYQENGSKALVEEYYAMNFNAKELDQAKELAKQGDMSALLKKLHEKLKAAPNNLEGWQLLARSAMNSQRYTLAIDAYEQIIRIYRDQDANPAPIIGLLAQAQYYQSEGNLSDEVNNTIQQALALDENELNSIGLLAIDAFSNQRFLEAKKYWVEILNVYPEHPARSSIEAGIQRVNAQLGLNEENILSKGDSANNAWVTVKVSIDDSIINSLEPSDTVFILAKAVGQSTNIKAPLAVSRHRVDDLPVTVKLDDSKSMAPIAKISMAKRVMVVARVSKSGNPMPQAGDFEAVSVDIDPKNQEFIELVIQDKLN
;
A
#
# COMPACT_ATOMS: atom_id res chain seq x y z
N GLN A 1 32.66 8.49 7.17
CA GLN A 1 31.66 7.76 7.98
C GLN A 1 30.72 6.93 7.08
N PRO A 2 31.21 5.98 6.25
CA PRO A 2 30.33 5.13 5.44
C PRO A 2 29.82 3.87 6.17
N LEU A 3 30.40 3.50 7.33
CA LEU A 3 30.04 2.27 8.04
C LEU A 3 28.67 2.33 8.79
N ALA A 4 28.16 3.51 9.11
CA ALA A 4 26.87 3.65 9.81
C ALA A 4 25.66 3.41 8.88
N PHE A 5 25.80 3.67 7.59
CA PHE A 5 24.70 3.51 6.62
C PHE A 5 24.46 2.07 6.18
N THR A 6 25.51 1.26 6.13
CA THR A 6 25.38 -0.19 5.84
C THR A 6 24.71 -0.98 6.98
N VAL A 7 24.94 -0.57 8.23
CA VAL A 7 24.34 -1.22 9.41
C VAL A 7 22.84 -0.93 9.53
N ILE A 8 22.39 0.26 9.13
CA ILE A 8 20.98 0.68 9.23
C ILE A 8 20.12 0.07 8.11
N GLY A 9 20.64 -0.08 6.90
CA GLY A 9 19.97 -0.78 5.80
C GLY A 9 19.75 -2.26 6.10
N LEU A 10 20.76 -2.92 6.67
CA LEU A 10 20.68 -4.32 7.12
C LEU A 10 19.68 -4.53 8.26
N SER A 11 19.45 -3.53 9.14
CA SER A 11 18.51 -3.69 10.27
C SER A 11 17.04 -3.69 9.85
N LEU A 12 16.67 -3.07 8.73
CA LEU A 12 15.29 -3.05 8.23
C LEU A 12 14.91 -4.34 7.51
N VAL A 13 15.82 -4.83 6.68
CA VAL A 13 15.71 -6.17 6.07
C VAL A 13 15.67 -7.20 7.20
N PHE A 14 16.46 -7.04 8.25
CA PHE A 14 16.51 -7.93 9.40
C PHE A 14 15.22 -7.91 10.26
N VAL A 15 14.54 -6.78 10.41
CA VAL A 15 13.26 -6.70 11.18
C VAL A 15 12.10 -7.30 10.37
N ILE A 16 12.05 -7.10 9.07
CA ILE A 16 11.08 -7.77 8.20
C ILE A 16 11.35 -9.28 8.15
N ILE A 17 12.62 -9.67 8.03
CA ILE A 17 13.05 -11.07 8.03
C ILE A 17 12.87 -11.71 9.42
N SER A 18 13.19 -11.04 10.51
CA SER A 18 13.11 -11.63 11.86
C SER A 18 11.68 -11.80 12.36
N SER A 19 10.74 -10.92 12.03
CA SER A 19 9.31 -11.11 12.36
C SER A 19 8.69 -12.23 11.54
N ILE A 20 9.13 -12.44 10.32
CA ILE A 20 8.75 -13.57 9.49
C ILE A 20 9.46 -14.85 10.00
N TRP A 21 10.72 -14.78 10.34
CA TRP A 21 11.55 -15.92 10.76
C TRP A 21 11.08 -16.59 12.06
N MET A 22 10.70 -15.78 13.07
CA MET A 22 10.26 -16.30 14.37
C MET A 22 8.89 -17.02 14.32
N TYR A 23 8.03 -16.71 13.31
CA TYR A 23 6.74 -17.37 13.11
C TYR A 23 6.84 -18.60 12.20
N GLN A 24 7.90 -18.74 11.40
CA GLN A 24 8.00 -19.68 10.29
C GLN A 24 8.80 -20.95 10.59
N GLU A 25 9.78 -20.91 11.48
CA GLU A 25 10.70 -22.06 11.67
C GLU A 25 10.02 -23.29 12.29
N ASN A 26 9.04 -23.07 13.18
CA ASN A 26 8.28 -24.17 13.79
C ASN A 26 7.04 -24.58 12.98
N GLY A 27 6.47 -23.65 12.17
CA GLY A 27 5.26 -23.92 11.42
C GLY A 27 5.50 -24.75 10.14
N SER A 28 6.60 -24.51 9.43
CA SER A 28 6.91 -25.21 8.18
C SER A 28 7.16 -26.69 8.39
N LYS A 29 7.85 -27.03 9.48
CA LYS A 29 8.17 -28.43 9.80
C LYS A 29 6.92 -29.24 10.09
N ALA A 30 6.03 -28.71 10.92
CA ALA A 30 4.77 -29.37 11.26
C ALA A 30 3.89 -29.57 10.03
N LEU A 31 3.79 -28.56 9.16
CA LEU A 31 3.01 -28.64 7.92
C LEU A 31 3.55 -29.70 6.94
N VAL A 32 4.88 -29.82 6.82
CA VAL A 32 5.49 -30.83 5.96
C VAL A 32 5.25 -32.22 6.54
N GLU A 33 5.38 -32.41 7.86
CA GLU A 33 5.08 -33.70 8.51
C GLU A 33 3.60 -34.09 8.34
N GLU A 34 2.68 -33.15 8.51
CA GLU A 34 1.25 -33.37 8.32
C GLU A 34 0.92 -33.77 6.88
N TYR A 35 1.50 -33.06 5.91
CA TYR A 35 1.36 -33.40 4.49
C TYR A 35 1.86 -34.81 4.18
N TYR A 36 3.00 -35.22 4.75
CA TYR A 36 3.50 -36.58 4.64
C TYR A 36 2.56 -37.60 5.26
N ALA A 37 1.95 -37.27 6.41
CA ALA A 37 0.99 -38.16 7.07
C ALA A 37 -0.25 -38.44 6.21
N MET A 38 -0.70 -37.42 5.47
CA MET A 38 -1.90 -37.53 4.63
C MET A 38 -1.64 -38.17 3.27
N ASN A 39 -0.44 -37.97 2.69
CA ASN A 39 -0.18 -38.27 1.28
C ASN A 39 0.82 -39.39 1.04
N PHE A 40 1.44 -39.95 2.09
CA PHE A 40 2.51 -40.98 1.94
C PHE A 40 2.27 -42.20 2.81
N ASN A 41 2.90 -43.31 2.47
CA ASN A 41 2.80 -44.54 3.27
C ASN A 41 3.57 -44.42 4.61
N ALA A 42 3.30 -45.35 5.53
CA ALA A 42 3.86 -45.30 6.90
C ALA A 42 5.40 -45.27 6.91
N LYS A 43 6.06 -45.99 6.02
CA LYS A 43 7.53 -46.04 5.93
C LYS A 43 8.11 -44.69 5.50
N GLU A 44 7.45 -43.99 4.57
CA GLU A 44 7.87 -42.68 4.08
C GLU A 44 7.63 -41.60 5.15
N LEU A 45 6.52 -41.70 5.87
CA LEU A 45 6.21 -40.83 7.02
C LEU A 45 7.27 -41.00 8.13
N ASP A 46 7.64 -42.25 8.48
CA ASP A 46 8.66 -42.49 9.49
C ASP A 46 10.03 -41.93 9.08
N GLN A 47 10.39 -42.06 7.81
CA GLN A 47 11.60 -41.43 7.27
C GLN A 47 11.55 -39.92 7.31
N ALA A 48 10.41 -39.30 6.98
CA ALA A 48 10.22 -37.84 7.06
C ALA A 48 10.33 -37.36 8.51
N LYS A 49 9.70 -38.04 9.45
CA LYS A 49 9.81 -37.74 10.89
C LYS A 49 11.22 -37.84 11.42
N GLU A 50 11.99 -38.84 10.95
CA GLU A 50 13.38 -38.98 11.36
C GLU A 50 14.25 -37.82 10.85
N LEU A 51 14.13 -37.44 9.56
CA LEU A 51 14.80 -36.27 9.01
C LEU A 51 14.41 -34.97 9.77
N ALA A 52 13.14 -34.84 10.08
CA ALA A 52 12.63 -33.68 10.86
C ALA A 52 13.21 -33.64 12.28
N LYS A 53 13.36 -34.79 12.97
CA LYS A 53 13.99 -34.89 14.30
C LYS A 53 15.47 -34.51 14.25
N GLN A 54 16.18 -34.92 13.18
CA GLN A 54 17.57 -34.57 12.98
C GLN A 54 17.79 -33.10 12.61
N GLY A 55 16.69 -32.34 12.38
CA GLY A 55 16.76 -30.95 11.94
C GLY A 55 17.18 -30.77 10.48
N ASP A 56 17.25 -31.86 9.69
CA ASP A 56 17.63 -31.80 8.29
C ASP A 56 16.46 -31.49 7.37
N MET A 57 16.01 -30.21 7.46
CA MET A 57 14.96 -29.67 6.60
C MET A 57 15.36 -29.77 5.12
N SER A 58 16.64 -29.64 4.79
CA SER A 58 17.11 -29.71 3.42
C SER A 58 16.86 -31.08 2.78
N ALA A 59 17.18 -32.16 3.50
CA ALA A 59 16.91 -33.50 3.04
C ALA A 59 15.42 -33.82 2.93
N LEU A 60 14.64 -33.32 3.89
CA LEU A 60 13.18 -33.46 3.89
C LEU A 60 12.54 -32.77 2.66
N LEU A 61 12.91 -31.54 2.38
CA LEU A 61 12.38 -30.78 1.22
C LEU A 61 12.86 -31.42 -0.11
N LYS A 62 14.11 -31.88 -0.19
CA LYS A 62 14.60 -32.57 -1.38
C LYS A 62 13.80 -33.85 -1.65
N LYS A 63 13.49 -34.61 -0.60
CA LYS A 63 12.67 -35.83 -0.72
C LYS A 63 11.25 -35.51 -1.20
N LEU A 64 10.62 -34.41 -0.65
CA LEU A 64 9.32 -33.93 -1.09
C LEU A 64 9.37 -33.55 -2.58
N HIS A 65 10.38 -32.82 -3.00
CA HIS A 65 10.59 -32.41 -4.39
C HIS A 65 10.64 -33.61 -5.36
N GLU A 66 11.45 -34.62 -5.03
CA GLU A 66 11.54 -35.84 -5.86
C GLU A 66 10.18 -36.57 -5.99
N LYS A 67 9.39 -36.58 -4.93
CA LYS A 67 8.04 -37.15 -4.96
C LYS A 67 7.08 -36.34 -5.82
N LEU A 68 7.16 -35.02 -5.74
CA LEU A 68 6.30 -34.14 -6.53
C LEU A 68 6.63 -34.19 -8.02
N LYS A 69 7.87 -34.50 -8.40
CA LYS A 69 8.22 -34.79 -9.80
C LYS A 69 7.48 -35.99 -10.37
N ALA A 70 7.14 -36.97 -9.53
CA ALA A 70 6.32 -38.12 -9.93
C ALA A 70 4.81 -37.81 -9.92
N ALA A 71 4.40 -36.71 -9.30
CA ALA A 71 3.01 -36.21 -9.24
C ALA A 71 2.94 -34.70 -9.64
N PRO A 72 3.24 -34.36 -10.90
CA PRO A 72 3.50 -32.99 -11.32
C PRO A 72 2.30 -32.06 -11.22
N ASN A 73 1.08 -32.58 -11.14
CA ASN A 73 -0.15 -31.79 -11.01
C ASN A 73 -0.63 -31.63 -9.55
N ASN A 74 0.18 -32.04 -8.58
CA ASN A 74 -0.15 -31.87 -7.16
C ASN A 74 0.14 -30.43 -6.71
N LEU A 75 -0.83 -29.52 -6.93
CA LEU A 75 -0.73 -28.11 -6.62
C LEU A 75 -0.41 -27.86 -5.14
N GLU A 76 -1.12 -28.53 -4.23
CA GLU A 76 -0.94 -28.39 -2.79
C GLU A 76 0.48 -28.77 -2.34
N GLY A 77 1.00 -29.86 -2.86
CA GLY A 77 2.36 -30.30 -2.58
C GLY A 77 3.41 -29.31 -3.07
N TRP A 78 3.27 -28.78 -4.28
CA TRP A 78 4.15 -27.76 -4.82
C TRP A 78 4.08 -26.44 -4.02
N GLN A 79 2.89 -26.01 -3.60
CA GLN A 79 2.74 -24.84 -2.74
C GLN A 79 3.40 -25.01 -1.37
N LEU A 80 3.28 -26.22 -0.78
CA LEU A 80 3.95 -26.53 0.48
C LEU A 80 5.48 -26.52 0.30
N LEU A 81 5.99 -27.14 -0.76
CA LEU A 81 7.42 -27.15 -1.07
C LEU A 81 7.94 -25.72 -1.25
N ALA A 82 7.28 -24.90 -2.08
CA ALA A 82 7.70 -23.53 -2.35
C ALA A 82 7.82 -22.71 -1.06
N ARG A 83 6.76 -22.71 -0.24
CA ARG A 83 6.72 -21.97 1.04
C ARG A 83 7.80 -22.46 2.01
N SER A 84 7.91 -23.77 2.17
CA SER A 84 8.88 -24.35 3.11
C SER A 84 10.33 -24.15 2.65
N ALA A 85 10.57 -24.17 1.33
CA ALA A 85 11.86 -23.89 0.73
C ALA A 85 12.26 -22.41 0.91
N MET A 86 11.33 -21.48 0.69
CA MET A 86 11.54 -20.04 0.98
C MET A 86 11.93 -19.83 2.43
N ASN A 87 11.16 -20.40 3.36
CA ASN A 87 11.40 -20.28 4.80
C ASN A 87 12.77 -20.84 5.23
N SER A 88 13.22 -21.89 4.55
CA SER A 88 14.51 -22.56 4.82
C SER A 88 15.66 -22.00 3.96
N GLN A 89 15.42 -20.88 3.25
CA GLN A 89 16.40 -20.23 2.36
C GLN A 89 16.94 -21.17 1.25
N ARG A 90 16.11 -22.13 0.82
CA ARG A 90 16.40 -23.05 -0.28
C ARG A 90 15.80 -22.51 -1.58
N TYR A 91 16.27 -21.35 -1.99
CA TYR A 91 15.67 -20.58 -3.08
C TYR A 91 15.59 -21.35 -4.40
N THR A 92 16.59 -22.17 -4.74
CA THR A 92 16.52 -23.02 -5.94
C THR A 92 15.32 -23.98 -5.92
N LEU A 93 15.03 -24.60 -4.77
CA LEU A 93 13.85 -25.46 -4.65
C LEU A 93 12.53 -24.67 -4.67
N ALA A 94 12.54 -23.45 -4.15
CA ALA A 94 11.39 -22.58 -4.20
C ALA A 94 11.09 -22.13 -5.64
N ILE A 95 12.11 -21.79 -6.42
CA ILE A 95 12.02 -21.42 -7.83
C ILE A 95 11.41 -22.58 -8.62
N ASP A 96 11.99 -23.78 -8.53
CA ASP A 96 11.46 -24.98 -9.22
C ASP A 96 9.98 -25.21 -8.86
N ALA A 97 9.62 -25.05 -7.59
CA ALA A 97 8.25 -25.27 -7.13
C ALA A 97 7.30 -24.19 -7.68
N TYR A 98 7.68 -22.92 -7.67
CA TYR A 98 6.86 -21.85 -8.24
C TYR A 98 6.67 -22.00 -9.75
N GLU A 99 7.68 -22.44 -10.49
CA GLU A 99 7.57 -22.74 -11.92
C GLU A 99 6.53 -23.84 -12.19
N GLN A 100 6.51 -24.91 -11.37
CA GLN A 100 5.49 -25.95 -11.49
C GLN A 100 4.09 -25.43 -11.16
N ILE A 101 3.94 -24.59 -10.15
CA ILE A 101 2.66 -23.95 -9.81
C ILE A 101 2.18 -23.07 -10.96
N ILE A 102 3.06 -22.24 -11.55
CA ILE A 102 2.74 -21.40 -12.71
C ILE A 102 2.25 -22.25 -13.88
N ARG A 103 2.91 -23.39 -14.16
CA ARG A 103 2.48 -24.34 -15.19
C ARG A 103 1.06 -24.84 -14.91
N ILE A 104 0.78 -25.30 -13.69
CA ILE A 104 -0.55 -25.79 -13.30
C ILE A 104 -1.61 -24.70 -13.45
N TYR A 105 -1.32 -23.44 -13.05
CA TYR A 105 -2.25 -22.31 -13.19
C TYR A 105 -2.58 -22.06 -14.67
N ARG A 106 -1.56 -22.07 -15.55
CA ARG A 106 -1.75 -21.89 -17.00
C ARG A 106 -2.58 -23.02 -17.62
N ASP A 107 -2.34 -24.26 -17.19
CA ASP A 107 -3.11 -25.44 -17.66
C ASP A 107 -4.60 -25.38 -17.22
N GLN A 108 -4.89 -24.58 -16.19
CA GLN A 108 -6.26 -24.38 -15.65
C GLN A 108 -6.88 -23.04 -16.08
N ASP A 109 -6.26 -22.29 -17.00
CA ASP A 109 -6.66 -20.94 -17.41
C ASP A 109 -6.82 -19.95 -16.22
N ALA A 110 -6.07 -20.19 -15.12
CA ALA A 110 -6.04 -19.32 -13.96
C ALA A 110 -4.93 -18.27 -14.08
N ASN A 111 -5.13 -17.08 -13.50
CA ASN A 111 -4.14 -16.02 -13.52
C ASN A 111 -2.92 -16.37 -12.65
N PRO A 112 -1.72 -16.54 -13.21
CA PRO A 112 -0.52 -16.92 -12.48
C PRO A 112 0.25 -15.70 -11.91
N ALA A 113 -0.20 -14.45 -12.12
CA ALA A 113 0.53 -13.25 -11.73
C ALA A 113 1.05 -13.27 -10.28
N PRO A 114 0.24 -13.62 -9.26
CA PRO A 114 0.73 -13.67 -7.88
C PRO A 114 1.84 -14.69 -7.66
N ILE A 115 1.80 -15.81 -8.40
CA ILE A 115 2.83 -16.85 -8.28
C ILE A 115 4.12 -16.44 -9.02
N ILE A 116 3.99 -15.71 -10.13
CA ILE A 116 5.14 -15.13 -10.84
C ILE A 116 5.82 -14.07 -9.96
N GLY A 117 5.05 -13.25 -9.21
CA GLY A 117 5.61 -12.33 -8.22
C GLY A 117 6.39 -13.03 -7.10
N LEU A 118 5.87 -14.16 -6.59
CA LEU A 118 6.58 -15.00 -5.63
C LEU A 118 7.83 -15.68 -6.23
N LEU A 119 7.80 -16.07 -7.51
CA LEU A 119 8.97 -16.53 -8.24
C LEU A 119 10.04 -15.44 -8.32
N ALA A 120 9.66 -14.22 -8.70
CA ALA A 120 10.57 -13.09 -8.72
C ALA A 120 11.21 -12.83 -7.34
N GLN A 121 10.44 -12.99 -6.26
CA GLN A 121 10.95 -12.87 -4.89
C GLN A 121 11.99 -13.95 -4.57
N ALA A 122 11.75 -15.20 -4.96
CA ALA A 122 12.70 -16.30 -4.75
C ALA A 122 14.02 -16.07 -5.52
N GLN A 123 13.93 -15.63 -6.78
CA GLN A 123 15.07 -15.26 -7.61
C GLN A 123 15.84 -14.06 -7.03
N TYR A 124 15.13 -13.06 -6.52
CA TYR A 124 15.74 -11.89 -5.86
C TYR A 124 16.57 -12.31 -4.63
N TYR A 125 16.04 -13.19 -3.79
CA TYR A 125 16.81 -13.70 -2.65
C TYR A 125 17.95 -14.62 -3.07
N GLN A 126 17.79 -15.40 -4.14
CA GLN A 126 18.85 -16.23 -4.69
C GLN A 126 20.01 -15.38 -5.24
N SER A 127 19.71 -14.21 -5.80
CA SER A 127 20.69 -13.23 -6.29
C SER A 127 21.21 -12.28 -5.20
N GLU A 128 21.10 -12.68 -3.92
CA GLU A 128 21.57 -11.93 -2.76
C GLU A 128 20.99 -10.51 -2.67
N GLY A 129 19.75 -10.34 -3.11
CA GLY A 129 19.04 -9.05 -3.07
C GLY A 129 19.37 -8.13 -4.24
N ASN A 130 19.82 -8.68 -5.36
CA ASN A 130 20.06 -7.89 -6.57
C ASN A 130 18.94 -8.09 -7.59
N LEU A 131 18.46 -7.01 -8.19
CA LEU A 131 17.57 -7.04 -9.36
C LEU A 131 18.38 -7.37 -10.62
N SER A 132 18.70 -8.65 -10.81
CA SER A 132 19.29 -9.13 -12.06
C SER A 132 18.31 -8.97 -13.23
N ASP A 133 18.80 -9.09 -14.46
CA ASP A 133 17.94 -9.08 -15.65
C ASP A 133 16.86 -10.18 -15.59
N GLU A 134 17.19 -11.34 -15.02
CA GLU A 134 16.23 -12.43 -14.82
C GLU A 134 15.11 -12.02 -13.86
N VAL A 135 15.45 -11.49 -12.69
CA VAL A 135 14.47 -10.98 -11.70
C VAL A 135 13.59 -9.91 -12.32
N ASN A 136 14.19 -8.93 -13.01
CA ASN A 136 13.46 -7.87 -13.68
C ASN A 136 12.48 -8.40 -14.72
N ASN A 137 12.90 -9.34 -15.55
CA ASN A 137 12.03 -9.98 -16.55
C ASN A 137 10.85 -10.70 -15.89
N THR A 138 11.08 -11.39 -14.77
CA THR A 138 10.01 -12.09 -14.04
C THR A 138 9.04 -11.09 -13.42
N ILE A 139 9.52 -9.97 -12.84
CA ILE A 139 8.69 -8.88 -12.35
C ILE A 139 7.81 -8.31 -13.47
N GLN A 140 8.40 -8.02 -14.63
CA GLN A 140 7.65 -7.48 -15.78
C GLN A 140 6.58 -8.45 -16.28
N GLN A 141 6.83 -9.76 -16.27
CA GLN A 141 5.83 -10.77 -16.61
C GLN A 141 4.65 -10.76 -15.62
N ALA A 142 4.90 -10.63 -14.32
CA ALA A 142 3.85 -10.55 -13.31
C ALA A 142 3.01 -9.29 -13.50
N LEU A 143 3.65 -8.12 -13.63
CA LEU A 143 2.99 -6.82 -13.79
C LEU A 143 2.25 -6.69 -15.14
N ALA A 144 2.67 -7.39 -16.18
CA ALA A 144 1.94 -7.45 -17.45
C ALA A 144 0.61 -8.21 -17.34
N LEU A 145 0.49 -9.14 -16.38
CA LEU A 145 -0.74 -9.90 -16.10
C LEU A 145 -1.61 -9.24 -15.02
N ASP A 146 -1.00 -8.55 -14.10
CA ASP A 146 -1.65 -7.77 -13.04
C ASP A 146 -0.74 -6.60 -12.66
N GLU A 147 -1.11 -5.39 -13.10
CA GLU A 147 -0.35 -4.16 -12.82
C GLU A 147 -0.22 -3.85 -11.31
N ASN A 148 -1.09 -4.43 -10.49
CA ASN A 148 -1.11 -4.25 -9.03
C ASN A 148 -0.50 -5.44 -8.28
N GLU A 149 0.30 -6.30 -8.94
CA GLU A 149 0.89 -7.46 -8.29
C GLU A 149 1.88 -7.05 -7.18
N LEU A 150 1.51 -7.36 -5.94
CA LEU A 150 2.13 -6.81 -4.72
C LEU A 150 3.58 -7.21 -4.50
N ASN A 151 3.94 -8.47 -4.78
CA ASN A 151 5.31 -8.93 -4.55
C ASN A 151 6.26 -8.23 -5.49
N SER A 152 5.87 -8.05 -6.76
CA SER A 152 6.65 -7.34 -7.77
C SER A 152 6.84 -5.88 -7.41
N ILE A 153 5.75 -5.16 -7.05
CA ILE A 153 5.83 -3.75 -6.62
C ILE A 153 6.68 -3.63 -5.35
N GLY A 154 6.53 -4.58 -4.42
CA GLY A 154 7.33 -4.64 -3.19
C GLY A 154 8.82 -4.80 -3.45
N LEU A 155 9.21 -5.66 -4.39
CA LEU A 155 10.61 -5.85 -4.80
C LEU A 155 11.19 -4.59 -5.43
N LEU A 156 10.43 -3.93 -6.32
CA LEU A 156 10.85 -2.65 -6.92
C LEU A 156 11.02 -1.56 -5.85
N ALA A 157 10.14 -1.53 -4.84
CA ALA A 157 10.25 -0.59 -3.73
C ALA A 157 11.51 -0.83 -2.89
N ILE A 158 11.81 -2.10 -2.55
CA ILE A 158 12.99 -2.49 -1.75
C ILE A 158 14.27 -2.16 -2.52
N ASP A 159 14.35 -2.50 -3.80
CA ASP A 159 15.49 -2.20 -4.63
C ASP A 159 15.71 -0.70 -4.78
N ALA A 160 14.65 0.05 -5.07
CA ALA A 160 14.72 1.51 -5.16
C ALA A 160 15.24 2.13 -3.85
N PHE A 161 14.78 1.64 -2.69
CA PHE A 161 15.26 2.11 -1.39
C PHE A 161 16.74 1.76 -1.15
N SER A 162 17.14 0.53 -1.44
CA SER A 162 18.52 0.04 -1.28
C SER A 162 19.51 0.82 -2.15
N ASN A 163 19.07 1.22 -3.34
CA ASN A 163 19.86 2.02 -4.27
C ASN A 163 19.64 3.54 -4.11
N GLN A 164 19.11 3.99 -2.97
CA GLN A 164 18.88 5.40 -2.63
C GLN A 164 17.98 6.16 -3.61
N ARG A 165 17.18 5.46 -4.41
CA ARG A 165 16.16 6.04 -5.29
C ARG A 165 14.88 6.29 -4.48
N PHE A 166 15.02 7.17 -3.47
CA PHE A 166 14.03 7.36 -2.41
C PHE A 166 12.63 7.77 -2.91
N LEU A 167 12.55 8.62 -3.93
CA LEU A 167 11.26 9.03 -4.51
C LEU A 167 10.53 7.87 -5.18
N GLU A 168 11.26 6.97 -5.85
CA GLU A 168 10.68 5.77 -6.45
C GLU A 168 10.22 4.79 -5.38
N ALA A 169 11.04 4.53 -4.36
CA ALA A 169 10.67 3.67 -3.25
C ALA A 169 9.37 4.15 -2.58
N LYS A 170 9.27 5.46 -2.32
CA LYS A 170 8.06 6.07 -1.77
C LYS A 170 6.85 5.87 -2.68
N LYS A 171 7.02 6.08 -4.01
CA LYS A 171 5.95 5.89 -4.98
C LYS A 171 5.38 4.48 -4.90
N TYR A 172 6.23 3.46 -4.97
CA TYR A 172 5.82 2.05 -4.89
C TYR A 172 5.14 1.70 -3.56
N TRP A 173 5.68 2.16 -2.44
CA TRP A 173 5.07 1.91 -1.13
C TRP A 173 3.69 2.57 -0.98
N VAL A 174 3.53 3.79 -1.47
CA VAL A 174 2.23 4.48 -1.49
C VAL A 174 1.25 3.73 -2.40
N GLU A 175 1.70 3.23 -3.54
CA GLU A 175 0.89 2.42 -4.46
C GLU A 175 0.37 1.14 -3.77
N ILE A 176 1.24 0.39 -3.08
CA ILE A 176 0.83 -0.78 -2.28
C ILE A 176 -0.27 -0.42 -1.29
N LEU A 177 -0.10 0.66 -0.51
CA LEU A 177 -1.07 1.07 0.50
C LEU A 177 -2.39 1.60 -0.09
N ASN A 178 -2.36 2.16 -1.30
CA ASN A 178 -3.56 2.59 -2.01
C ASN A 178 -4.39 1.40 -2.52
N VAL A 179 -3.72 0.37 -3.06
CA VAL A 179 -4.37 -0.84 -3.58
C VAL A 179 -4.84 -1.74 -2.43
N TYR A 180 -4.04 -1.84 -1.36
CA TYR A 180 -4.30 -2.67 -0.19
C TYR A 180 -4.19 -1.88 1.12
N PRO A 181 -5.20 -1.09 1.48
CA PRO A 181 -5.18 -0.27 2.69
C PRO A 181 -4.95 -1.08 3.99
N GLU A 182 -5.46 -2.31 4.04
CA GLU A 182 -5.34 -3.23 5.18
C GLU A 182 -4.16 -4.22 5.03
N HIS A 183 -3.11 -3.82 4.29
CA HIS A 183 -1.94 -4.68 4.08
C HIS A 183 -1.29 -5.09 5.42
N PRO A 184 -1.00 -6.39 5.67
CA PRO A 184 -0.44 -6.83 6.94
C PRO A 184 0.87 -6.13 7.35
N ALA A 185 1.69 -5.72 6.38
CA ALA A 185 2.91 -4.97 6.60
C ALA A 185 2.72 -3.44 6.56
N ARG A 186 1.48 -2.93 6.65
CA ARG A 186 1.16 -1.50 6.57
C ARG A 186 2.07 -0.65 7.45
N SER A 187 2.19 -0.99 8.73
CA SER A 187 3.03 -0.25 9.68
C SER A 187 4.51 -0.18 9.26
N SER A 188 5.03 -1.28 8.69
CA SER A 188 6.41 -1.34 8.19
C SER A 188 6.60 -0.48 6.94
N ILE A 189 5.62 -0.49 6.03
CA ILE A 189 5.61 0.33 4.82
C ILE A 189 5.54 1.82 5.18
N GLU A 190 4.64 2.20 6.09
CA GLU A 190 4.52 3.56 6.61
C GLU A 190 5.82 4.05 7.28
N ALA A 191 6.45 3.20 8.08
CA ALA A 191 7.76 3.50 8.66
C ALA A 191 8.85 3.67 7.59
N GLY A 192 8.81 2.89 6.51
CA GLY A 192 9.67 3.06 5.33
C GLY A 192 9.46 4.42 4.65
N ILE A 193 8.21 4.80 4.42
CA ILE A 193 7.85 6.10 3.85
C ILE A 193 8.33 7.26 4.73
N GLN A 194 8.16 7.16 6.06
CA GLN A 194 8.64 8.17 7.00
C GLN A 194 10.17 8.34 6.93
N ARG A 195 10.92 7.23 6.83
CA ARG A 195 12.39 7.28 6.66
C ARG A 195 12.80 7.92 5.36
N VAL A 196 12.13 7.59 4.26
CA VAL A 196 12.34 8.25 2.98
C VAL A 196 12.07 9.75 3.10
N ASN A 197 10.98 10.14 3.73
CA ASN A 197 10.66 11.54 3.96
C ASN A 197 11.78 12.24 4.75
N ALA A 198 12.29 11.60 5.80
CA ALA A 198 13.40 12.14 6.58
C ALA A 198 14.70 12.29 5.76
N GLN A 199 15.04 11.29 4.91
CA GLN A 199 16.21 11.35 4.02
C GLN A 199 16.10 12.44 2.96
N LEU A 200 14.90 12.71 2.48
CA LEU A 200 14.60 13.77 1.51
C LEU A 200 14.44 15.14 2.17
N GLY A 201 14.58 15.24 3.51
CA GLY A 201 14.33 16.48 4.25
C GLY A 201 12.85 16.87 4.30
N LEU A 202 11.95 15.92 4.05
CA LEU A 202 10.48 16.09 4.05
C LEU A 202 9.89 15.78 5.45
N ASN A 203 10.54 16.22 6.52
CA ASN A 203 9.98 16.13 7.88
C ASN A 203 8.77 17.07 7.99
N GLU A 204 7.80 16.73 8.85
CA GLU A 204 6.55 17.49 9.00
C GLU A 204 6.80 18.99 9.26
N GLU A 205 7.88 19.35 9.94
CA GLU A 205 8.30 20.76 10.13
C GLU A 205 8.83 21.43 8.85
N ASN A 206 9.43 20.65 7.91
CA ASN A 206 9.94 21.15 6.63
C ASN A 206 8.89 21.10 5.51
N ILE A 207 7.83 20.31 5.66
CA ILE A 207 6.68 20.31 4.74
C ILE A 207 5.95 21.66 4.80
N LEU A 208 6.02 22.34 5.95
CA LEU A 208 5.51 23.71 6.11
C LEU A 208 6.43 24.79 5.48
N SER A 209 7.70 24.42 5.14
CA SER A 209 8.68 25.41 4.65
C SER A 209 9.27 25.14 3.25
N LYS A 210 9.07 23.94 2.67
CA LYS A 210 9.52 23.61 1.30
C LYS A 210 8.55 22.64 0.63
N GLY A 211 7.41 23.16 0.19
CA GLY A 211 6.52 22.47 -0.74
C GLY A 211 7.21 22.29 -2.09
N ASP A 212 7.16 21.09 -2.64
CA ASP A 212 7.61 20.77 -4.00
C ASP A 212 7.11 21.80 -5.00
N SER A 213 8.04 22.48 -5.66
CA SER A 213 7.77 23.59 -6.60
C SER A 213 7.08 23.15 -7.90
N ALA A 214 6.60 21.93 -8.03
CA ALA A 214 5.96 21.45 -9.27
C ALA A 214 4.44 21.30 -9.21
N ASN A 215 3.82 21.16 -8.00
CA ASN A 215 2.35 21.01 -7.86
C ASN A 215 1.80 21.62 -6.57
N ASN A 216 2.26 22.80 -6.22
CA ASN A 216 1.96 23.49 -4.96
C ASN A 216 0.61 24.23 -5.03
N ALA A 217 -0.49 23.48 -5.14
CA ALA A 217 -1.83 24.01 -5.21
C ALA A 217 -2.61 23.68 -3.93
N TRP A 218 -3.01 24.69 -3.18
CA TRP A 218 -3.90 24.56 -2.01
C TRP A 218 -4.67 25.85 -1.78
N VAL A 219 -5.73 25.74 -0.98
CA VAL A 219 -6.46 26.88 -0.46
C VAL A 219 -6.55 26.71 1.05
N THR A 220 -6.22 27.76 1.79
CA THR A 220 -6.46 27.81 3.24
C THR A 220 -7.76 28.55 3.48
N VAL A 221 -8.71 27.91 4.17
CA VAL A 221 -10.00 28.49 4.47
C VAL A 221 -10.26 28.51 5.97
N LYS A 222 -10.64 29.68 6.50
CA LYS A 222 -11.21 29.83 7.83
C LYS A 222 -12.72 29.83 7.72
N VAL A 223 -13.37 28.92 8.42
CA VAL A 223 -14.83 28.79 8.40
C VAL A 223 -15.40 29.15 9.76
N SER A 224 -16.43 29.98 9.76
CA SER A 224 -17.22 30.35 10.93
C SER A 224 -18.72 30.28 10.60
N ILE A 225 -19.55 30.45 11.62
CA ILE A 225 -21.01 30.49 11.50
C ILE A 225 -21.48 31.89 11.86
N ASP A 226 -22.46 32.41 11.12
CA ASP A 226 -23.10 33.64 11.45
C ASP A 226 -24.01 33.50 12.69
N ASP A 227 -23.98 34.47 13.59
CA ASP A 227 -24.73 34.44 14.85
C ASP A 227 -26.25 34.29 14.63
N SER A 228 -26.78 34.75 13.49
CA SER A 228 -28.20 34.68 13.17
C SER A 228 -28.73 33.25 13.00
N ILE A 229 -27.85 32.29 12.63
CA ILE A 229 -28.25 30.89 12.38
C ILE A 229 -27.82 29.95 13.49
N ILE A 230 -26.97 30.37 14.43
CA ILE A 230 -26.37 29.51 15.45
C ILE A 230 -27.42 28.74 16.29
N ASN A 231 -28.55 29.41 16.60
CA ASN A 231 -29.65 28.80 17.35
C ASN A 231 -30.47 27.76 16.54
N SER A 232 -30.20 27.66 15.23
CA SER A 232 -30.88 26.71 14.33
C SER A 232 -30.06 25.43 14.11
N LEU A 233 -28.88 25.33 14.74
CA LEU A 233 -27.91 24.25 14.55
C LEU A 233 -27.66 23.49 15.85
N GLU A 234 -27.37 22.19 15.73
CA GLU A 234 -26.92 21.39 16.85
C GLU A 234 -25.37 21.34 16.87
N PRO A 235 -24.73 21.33 18.06
CA PRO A 235 -23.28 21.23 18.15
C PRO A 235 -22.69 20.00 17.41
N SER A 236 -23.48 18.94 17.28
CA SER A 236 -23.14 17.69 16.62
C SER A 236 -23.37 17.69 15.11
N ASP A 237 -24.02 18.73 14.55
CA ASP A 237 -24.26 18.82 13.11
C ASP A 237 -22.95 18.76 12.32
N THR A 238 -22.98 18.10 11.17
CA THR A 238 -21.77 17.86 10.36
C THR A 238 -21.47 19.07 9.47
N VAL A 239 -20.22 19.55 9.53
CA VAL A 239 -19.71 20.61 8.64
C VAL A 239 -18.82 19.97 7.57
N PHE A 240 -19.19 20.12 6.31
CA PHE A 240 -18.38 19.74 5.16
C PHE A 240 -17.70 20.99 4.58
N ILE A 241 -16.37 20.95 4.47
CA ILE A 241 -15.57 21.99 3.81
C ILE A 241 -14.92 21.32 2.60
N LEU A 242 -15.25 21.79 1.40
CA LEU A 242 -14.86 21.10 0.18
C LEU A 242 -14.47 22.08 -0.95
N ALA A 243 -13.51 21.67 -1.78
CA ALA A 243 -13.13 22.37 -3.00
C ALA A 243 -13.73 21.70 -4.23
N LYS A 244 -14.32 22.48 -5.15
CA LYS A 244 -14.88 22.02 -6.43
C LYS A 244 -14.19 22.73 -7.58
N ALA A 245 -13.98 22.04 -8.71
CA ALA A 245 -13.48 22.65 -9.94
C ALA A 245 -14.51 23.61 -10.55
N VAL A 246 -14.01 24.74 -11.07
CA VAL A 246 -14.84 25.74 -11.79
C VAL A 246 -14.47 25.71 -13.28
N GLY A 247 -15.48 25.73 -14.15
CA GLY A 247 -15.30 25.95 -15.59
C GLY A 247 -14.66 24.81 -16.37
N GLN A 248 -14.44 23.65 -15.76
CA GLN A 248 -13.98 22.47 -16.49
C GLN A 248 -15.17 21.64 -16.97
N SER A 249 -15.17 21.36 -18.27
CA SER A 249 -16.14 20.46 -18.94
C SER A 249 -15.88 18.99 -18.57
N THR A 250 -15.34 18.72 -17.39
CA THR A 250 -15.04 17.36 -16.93
C THR A 250 -16.26 16.77 -16.24
N ASN A 251 -16.61 15.55 -16.57
CA ASN A 251 -17.64 14.72 -15.91
C ASN A 251 -17.36 14.44 -14.41
N ILE A 252 -16.40 15.13 -13.80
CA ILE A 252 -16.02 14.96 -12.41
C ILE A 252 -16.98 15.79 -11.55
N LYS A 253 -18.09 15.18 -11.13
CA LYS A 253 -19.01 15.74 -10.14
C LYS A 253 -18.49 15.67 -8.69
N ALA A 254 -17.40 14.92 -8.46
CA ALA A 254 -16.81 14.75 -7.14
C ALA A 254 -16.00 15.98 -6.72
N PRO A 255 -15.98 16.33 -5.42
CA PRO A 255 -15.12 17.38 -4.91
C PRO A 255 -13.64 16.99 -5.04
N LEU A 256 -12.76 17.99 -5.27
CA LEU A 256 -11.32 17.81 -5.43
C LEU A 256 -10.60 17.60 -4.08
N ALA A 257 -11.13 18.19 -3.02
CA ALA A 257 -10.65 18.03 -1.65
C ALA A 257 -11.83 18.17 -0.69
N VAL A 258 -11.86 17.41 0.40
CA VAL A 258 -12.91 17.41 1.41
C VAL A 258 -12.32 17.35 2.81
N SER A 259 -12.86 18.17 3.73
CA SER A 259 -12.62 18.06 5.16
C SER A 259 -13.96 18.01 5.89
N ARG A 260 -14.06 17.20 6.94
CA ARG A 260 -15.27 17.01 7.73
C ARG A 260 -15.01 17.46 9.17
N HIS A 261 -15.91 18.28 9.71
CA HIS A 261 -15.89 18.82 11.06
C HIS A 261 -17.29 18.76 11.68
N ARG A 262 -17.41 19.28 12.88
CA ARG A 262 -18.69 19.48 13.57
C ARG A 262 -18.91 20.97 13.80
N VAL A 263 -20.14 21.35 14.10
CA VAL A 263 -20.48 22.74 14.44
C VAL A 263 -19.70 23.21 15.67
N ASP A 264 -19.49 22.35 16.67
CA ASP A 264 -18.73 22.66 17.89
C ASP A 264 -17.20 22.81 17.66
N ASP A 265 -16.67 22.42 16.50
CA ASP A 265 -15.26 22.64 16.11
C ASP A 265 -15.03 24.06 15.55
N LEU A 266 -16.10 24.83 15.22
CA LEU A 266 -15.98 26.13 14.58
C LEU A 266 -15.75 27.26 15.60
N PRO A 267 -14.96 28.30 15.26
CA PRO A 267 -14.32 28.50 13.96
C PRO A 267 -13.11 27.63 13.74
N VAL A 268 -12.96 27.05 12.52
CA VAL A 268 -11.85 26.19 12.16
C VAL A 268 -11.10 26.72 10.93
N THR A 269 -9.78 26.56 10.92
CA THR A 269 -8.94 26.85 9.74
C THR A 269 -8.46 25.55 9.13
N VAL A 270 -8.75 25.34 7.84
CA VAL A 270 -8.46 24.10 7.11
C VAL A 270 -7.64 24.42 5.86
N LYS A 271 -6.59 23.63 5.64
CA LYS A 271 -5.87 23.59 4.37
C LYS A 271 -6.48 22.50 3.49
N LEU A 272 -6.99 22.89 2.33
CA LEU A 272 -7.48 22.00 1.28
C LEU A 272 -6.38 21.81 0.23
N ASP A 273 -5.82 20.63 0.14
CA ASP A 273 -4.78 20.22 -0.79
C ASP A 273 -5.04 18.80 -1.34
N ASP A 274 -4.12 18.25 -2.10
CA ASP A 274 -4.26 16.93 -2.72
C ASP A 274 -4.38 15.77 -1.71
N SER A 275 -3.93 15.96 -0.47
CA SER A 275 -4.05 14.95 0.60
C SER A 275 -5.50 14.76 1.08
N LYS A 276 -6.37 15.73 0.79
CA LYS A 276 -7.81 15.73 1.11
C LYS A 276 -8.67 15.24 -0.07
N SER A 277 -8.04 14.73 -1.14
CA SER A 277 -8.75 14.19 -2.30
C SER A 277 -9.39 12.84 -1.99
N MET A 278 -10.63 12.65 -2.47
CA MET A 278 -11.37 11.38 -2.36
C MET A 278 -11.14 10.45 -3.55
N ALA A 279 -10.47 10.91 -4.61
CA ALA A 279 -10.22 10.12 -5.81
C ALA A 279 -8.88 10.50 -6.45
N PRO A 280 -8.10 9.53 -6.96
CA PRO A 280 -6.77 9.77 -7.53
C PRO A 280 -6.74 10.80 -8.67
N ILE A 281 -7.84 10.89 -9.43
CA ILE A 281 -7.99 11.79 -10.59
C ILE A 281 -8.67 13.13 -10.25
N ALA A 282 -9.17 13.31 -9.02
CA ALA A 282 -9.90 14.50 -8.59
C ALA A 282 -9.05 15.30 -7.59
N LYS A 283 -7.91 15.83 -8.03
CA LYS A 283 -6.95 16.57 -7.19
C LYS A 283 -7.08 18.07 -7.39
N ILE A 284 -6.89 18.85 -6.31
CA ILE A 284 -6.94 20.31 -6.37
C ILE A 284 -5.83 20.90 -7.26
N SER A 285 -4.66 20.23 -7.30
CA SER A 285 -3.52 20.60 -8.15
C SER A 285 -3.79 20.49 -9.65
N MET A 286 -4.79 19.67 -10.05
CA MET A 286 -5.17 19.45 -11.45
C MET A 286 -6.17 20.52 -11.94
N ALA A 287 -6.78 21.29 -11.03
CA ALA A 287 -7.76 22.32 -11.38
C ALA A 287 -7.07 23.66 -11.66
N LYS A 288 -7.53 24.37 -12.71
CA LYS A 288 -7.10 25.74 -12.97
C LYS A 288 -7.75 26.73 -12.02
N ARG A 289 -9.02 26.49 -11.69
CA ARG A 289 -9.83 27.32 -10.80
C ARG A 289 -10.69 26.43 -9.91
N VAL A 290 -10.83 26.81 -8.66
CA VAL A 290 -11.66 26.12 -7.67
C VAL A 290 -12.57 27.10 -6.95
N MET A 291 -13.71 26.60 -6.47
CA MET A 291 -14.53 27.27 -5.46
C MET A 291 -14.52 26.42 -4.19
N VAL A 292 -14.52 27.06 -3.04
CA VAL A 292 -14.65 26.40 -1.74
C VAL A 292 -16.09 26.56 -1.25
N VAL A 293 -16.67 25.46 -0.81
CA VAL A 293 -17.99 25.41 -0.18
C VAL A 293 -17.83 24.93 1.25
N ALA A 294 -18.35 25.70 2.19
CA ALA A 294 -18.52 25.28 3.58
C ALA A 294 -20.02 25.11 3.85
N ARG A 295 -20.43 23.89 4.29
CA ARG A 295 -21.85 23.58 4.49
C ARG A 295 -22.09 22.83 5.79
N VAL A 296 -23.09 23.27 6.55
CA VAL A 296 -23.64 22.51 7.68
C VAL A 296 -24.76 21.61 7.16
N SER A 297 -24.58 20.30 7.34
CA SER A 297 -25.58 19.29 7.02
C SER A 297 -26.18 18.74 8.31
N LYS A 298 -27.47 18.98 8.50
CA LYS A 298 -28.24 18.48 9.66
C LYS A 298 -28.45 16.97 9.62
N SER A 299 -28.50 16.39 8.42
CA SER A 299 -28.66 14.95 8.23
C SER A 299 -27.34 14.18 8.23
N GLY A 300 -26.18 14.89 8.21
CA GLY A 300 -24.86 14.28 8.01
C GLY A 300 -24.60 13.79 6.58
N ASN A 301 -25.49 14.09 5.64
CA ASN A 301 -25.34 13.70 4.24
C ASN A 301 -24.36 14.63 3.52
N PRO A 302 -23.36 14.11 2.78
CA PRO A 302 -22.44 14.94 2.01
C PRO A 302 -23.09 15.65 0.81
N MET A 303 -24.25 15.21 0.35
CA MET A 303 -25.02 15.86 -0.72
C MET A 303 -25.85 17.02 -0.16
N PRO A 304 -25.96 18.17 -0.88
CA PRO A 304 -26.79 19.29 -0.47
C PRO A 304 -28.26 18.86 -0.30
N GLN A 305 -28.88 19.32 0.78
CA GLN A 305 -30.29 19.06 1.07
C GLN A 305 -30.99 20.38 1.46
N ALA A 306 -32.30 20.46 1.19
CA ALA A 306 -33.11 21.55 1.66
C ALA A 306 -33.04 21.64 3.19
N GLY A 307 -32.77 22.84 3.69
CA GLY A 307 -32.62 23.12 5.13
C GLY A 307 -31.18 23.09 5.63
N ASP A 308 -30.19 22.66 4.81
CA ASP A 308 -28.75 22.86 5.08
C ASP A 308 -28.41 24.36 5.01
N PHE A 309 -27.28 24.75 5.62
CA PHE A 309 -26.73 26.10 5.52
C PHE A 309 -25.38 26.07 4.85
N GLU A 310 -25.11 27.02 3.95
CA GLU A 310 -23.80 27.04 3.27
C GLU A 310 -23.20 28.44 3.12
N ALA A 311 -21.91 28.46 2.82
CA ALA A 311 -21.18 29.60 2.29
C ALA A 311 -20.30 29.12 1.13
N VAL A 312 -20.19 29.95 0.10
CA VAL A 312 -19.44 29.65 -1.12
C VAL A 312 -18.43 30.75 -1.42
N SER A 313 -17.19 30.39 -1.71
CA SER A 313 -16.17 31.38 -2.10
C SER A 313 -16.38 31.86 -3.54
N VAL A 314 -15.73 32.97 -3.85
CA VAL A 314 -15.43 33.33 -5.25
C VAL A 314 -14.52 32.29 -5.89
N ASP A 315 -14.34 32.40 -7.20
CA ASP A 315 -13.45 31.58 -8.00
C ASP A 315 -11.96 31.87 -7.68
N ILE A 316 -11.19 30.85 -7.30
CA ILE A 316 -9.83 30.92 -6.75
C ILE A 316 -8.87 30.13 -7.63
N ASP A 317 -7.66 30.65 -7.87
CA ASP A 317 -6.56 29.87 -8.41
C ASP A 317 -5.82 29.17 -7.24
N PRO A 318 -5.89 27.82 -7.12
CA PRO A 318 -5.29 27.13 -5.98
C PRO A 318 -3.75 27.22 -5.97
N LYS A 319 -3.10 27.62 -7.09
CA LYS A 319 -1.66 27.84 -7.16
C LYS A 319 -1.21 29.12 -6.46
N ASN A 320 -2.12 30.08 -6.27
CA ASN A 320 -1.84 31.31 -5.54
C ASN A 320 -1.81 31.12 -4.02
N GLN A 321 -2.22 29.93 -3.53
CA GLN A 321 -2.16 29.59 -2.10
C GLN A 321 -2.92 30.57 -1.22
N GLU A 322 -4.09 30.99 -1.67
CA GLU A 322 -4.87 32.04 -1.05
C GLU A 322 -5.44 31.61 0.31
N PHE A 323 -5.54 32.59 1.23
CA PHE A 323 -6.28 32.46 2.47
C PHE A 323 -7.64 33.16 2.29
N ILE A 324 -8.70 32.41 2.59
CA ILE A 324 -10.07 32.92 2.50
C ILE A 324 -10.82 32.73 3.83
N GLU A 325 -11.78 33.58 4.08
CA GLU A 325 -12.74 33.45 5.19
C GLU A 325 -14.14 33.20 4.64
N LEU A 326 -14.84 32.19 5.17
CA LEU A 326 -16.22 31.85 4.84
C LEU A 326 -17.06 31.91 6.12
N VAL A 327 -18.17 32.65 6.07
CA VAL A 327 -19.16 32.69 7.14
C VAL A 327 -20.40 31.96 6.63
N ILE A 328 -20.77 30.86 7.26
CA ILE A 328 -21.95 30.06 6.89
C ILE A 328 -23.19 30.80 7.36
N GLN A 329 -24.08 31.17 6.42
CA GLN A 329 -25.31 31.94 6.71
C GLN A 329 -26.46 31.59 5.78
N ASP A 330 -26.21 31.14 4.53
CA ASP A 330 -27.22 30.99 3.50
C ASP A 330 -27.93 29.66 3.62
N LYS A 331 -29.25 29.66 3.78
CA LYS A 331 -30.06 28.46 3.88
C LYS A 331 -30.41 27.92 2.48
N LEU A 332 -30.16 26.65 2.27
CA LEU A 332 -30.55 25.94 1.06
C LEU A 332 -32.07 25.66 1.07
N ASN A 333 -32.72 25.94 -0.06
CA ASN A 333 -34.15 25.73 -0.27
C ASN A 333 -34.49 24.38 -0.88
#